data_d6bd211f797302032f0189a9accf6d78
#
_entry.id   d6bd211f797302032f0189a9accf6d78
#
_cell.length_a   1.000
_cell.length_b   1.000
_cell.length_c   1.000
_cell.angle_alpha   90.00
_cell.angle_beta   90.00
_cell.angle_gamma   90.00
#
_symmetry.space_group_name_H-M   'P 1'
#
loop_
_entity.id
_entity.type
_entity.pdbx_description
1 polymer ?
#
loop_
_entity_poly.entity_id
_entity_poly.type
_entity_poly.pdbx_seq_one_letter_code
_entity_poly.pdbx_strand_id
1 'polypeptide(L)'
;ERLRSVDDFERLPAGAKGKWWEWLVAQELWRRAASSGAEFPERMHYWQSAEHEVDFVLDRDTYLEVKSGPATALEFAWFARTFPRAKLLVVGQNRFDAPSVTGRMMEDFLLEVP
;
A
#
# COMPACT_ATOMS: atom_id res chain seq x y z
N GLU A 1 11.32 -1.24 -17.69
CA GLU A 1 11.04 0.00 -18.41
C GLU A 1 11.79 1.17 -17.81
N ARG A 2 12.20 2.08 -18.67
CA ARG A 2 12.92 3.26 -18.26
C ARG A 2 12.03 4.49 -18.33
N LEU A 3 11.72 5.05 -17.17
CA LEU A 3 10.92 6.26 -17.08
C LEU A 3 11.82 7.50 -17.02
N ARG A 4 11.46 8.53 -17.77
CA ARG A 4 12.22 9.79 -17.84
C ARG A 4 11.41 10.99 -17.37
N SER A 5 10.10 10.85 -17.30
CA SER A 5 9.23 11.97 -16.95
C SER A 5 7.91 11.48 -16.36
N VAL A 6 7.15 12.41 -15.80
CA VAL A 6 5.79 12.16 -15.32
C VAL A 6 4.90 11.71 -16.49
N ASP A 7 5.09 12.30 -17.68
CA ASP A 7 4.32 11.91 -18.86
C ASP A 7 4.57 10.46 -19.24
N ASP A 8 5.82 9.99 -19.15
CA ASP A 8 6.14 8.60 -19.41
C ASP A 8 5.41 7.67 -18.45
N PHE A 9 5.36 8.06 -17.17
CA PHE A 9 4.63 7.30 -16.18
C PHE A 9 3.13 7.24 -16.47
N GLU A 10 2.54 8.38 -16.85
CA GLU A 10 1.11 8.45 -17.14
C GLU A 10 0.71 7.62 -18.37
N ARG A 11 1.63 7.40 -19.29
CA ARG A 11 1.40 6.60 -20.50
C ARG A 11 1.49 5.11 -20.28
N LEU A 12 1.94 4.69 -19.10
CA LEU A 12 2.06 3.26 -18.81
C LEU A 12 0.69 2.60 -18.73
N PRO A 13 0.58 1.33 -19.14
CA PRO A 13 -0.62 0.55 -18.87
C PRO A 13 -0.91 0.47 -17.39
N ALA A 14 -2.16 0.30 -17.02
CA ALA A 14 -2.59 0.26 -15.62
C ALA A 14 -1.80 -0.74 -14.77
N GLY A 15 -1.50 -1.92 -15.31
CA GLY A 15 -0.72 -2.93 -14.60
C GLY A 15 0.71 -2.49 -14.30
N ALA A 16 1.34 -1.80 -15.26
CA ALA A 16 2.69 -1.27 -15.06
C ALA A 16 2.69 -0.12 -14.05
N LYS A 17 1.65 0.74 -14.07
CA LYS A 17 1.49 1.79 -13.06
C LYS A 17 1.38 1.19 -11.67
N GLY A 18 0.59 0.12 -11.51
CA GLY A 18 0.43 -0.55 -10.24
C GLY A 18 1.76 -1.01 -9.66
N LYS A 19 2.61 -1.60 -10.48
CA LYS A 19 3.94 -2.04 -10.04
C LYS A 19 4.82 -0.88 -9.62
N TRP A 20 4.78 0.25 -10.32
CA TRP A 20 5.53 1.43 -9.94
C TRP A 20 5.04 2.02 -8.62
N TRP A 21 3.73 2.05 -8.40
CA TRP A 21 3.16 2.53 -7.15
C TRP A 21 3.57 1.63 -5.99
N GLU A 22 3.53 0.31 -6.18
CA GLU A 22 3.99 -0.64 -5.17
C GLU A 22 5.47 -0.43 -4.85
N TRP A 23 6.28 -0.20 -5.87
CA TRP A 23 7.71 0.07 -5.68
C TRP A 23 7.95 1.34 -4.87
N LEU A 24 7.22 2.41 -5.18
CA LEU A 24 7.32 3.67 -4.45
C LEU A 24 6.94 3.49 -2.97
N VAL A 25 5.89 2.75 -2.71
CA VAL A 25 5.48 2.45 -1.32
C VAL A 25 6.54 1.61 -0.62
N ALA A 26 7.09 0.61 -1.27
CA ALA A 26 8.16 -0.21 -0.69
C ALA A 26 9.38 0.64 -0.31
N GLN A 27 9.78 1.57 -1.18
CA GLN A 27 10.88 2.50 -0.90
C GLN A 27 10.57 3.37 0.31
N GLU A 28 9.34 3.87 0.42
CA GLU A 28 8.93 4.69 1.55
C GLU A 28 8.93 3.91 2.86
N LEU A 29 8.47 2.66 2.83
CA LEU A 29 8.47 1.81 4.02
C LEU A 29 9.90 1.53 4.49
N TRP A 30 10.82 1.29 3.56
CA TRP A 30 12.23 1.09 3.88
C TRP A 30 12.85 2.35 4.49
N ARG A 31 12.52 3.52 3.91
CA ARG A 31 12.98 4.80 4.43
C ARG A 31 12.52 5.02 5.87
N ARG A 32 11.27 4.71 6.16
CA ARG A 32 10.71 4.82 7.51
C ARG A 32 11.39 3.89 8.49
N ALA A 33 11.64 2.65 8.06
CA ALA A 33 12.36 1.69 8.89
C ALA A 33 13.77 2.18 9.23
N ALA A 34 14.48 2.72 8.25
CA ALA A 34 15.81 3.28 8.47
C ALA A 34 15.79 4.45 9.44
N SER A 35 14.81 5.35 9.29
CA SER A 35 14.66 6.53 10.14
C SER A 35 14.36 6.17 11.60
N SER A 36 13.64 5.07 11.82
CA SER A 36 13.28 4.62 13.16
C SER A 36 14.36 3.76 13.81
N GLY A 37 15.44 3.47 13.10
CA GLY A 37 16.51 2.59 13.60
C GLY A 37 16.18 1.10 13.52
N ALA A 38 15.08 0.73 12.87
CA ALA A 38 14.72 -0.65 12.70
C ALA A 38 15.63 -1.34 11.66
N GLU A 39 15.84 -2.64 11.83
CA GLU A 39 16.56 -3.41 10.83
C GLU A 39 15.73 -3.53 9.55
N PHE A 40 16.41 -3.45 8.40
CA PHE A 40 15.75 -3.69 7.13
C PHE A 40 15.39 -5.16 7.00
N PRO A 41 14.15 -5.48 6.68
CA PRO A 41 13.84 -6.85 6.29
C PRO A 41 14.52 -7.15 4.95
N GLU A 42 15.01 -8.35 4.77
CA GLU A 42 15.61 -8.76 3.50
C GLU A 42 14.59 -8.69 2.37
N ARG A 43 13.31 -8.85 2.71
CA ARG A 43 12.19 -8.67 1.78
C ARG A 43 10.94 -8.32 2.55
N MET A 44 10.03 -7.61 1.89
CA MET A 44 8.73 -7.27 2.46
C MET A 44 7.84 -8.50 2.48
N HIS A 45 7.09 -8.66 3.56
CA HIS A 45 6.09 -9.71 3.64
C HIS A 45 4.80 -9.27 2.96
N TYR A 46 4.12 -10.24 2.37
CA TYR A 46 2.78 -10.05 1.84
C TYR A 46 1.88 -11.16 2.37
N TRP A 47 0.57 -11.00 2.22
CA TRP A 47 -0.39 -12.01 2.59
C TRP A 47 -1.26 -12.39 1.40
N GLN A 48 -1.56 -13.66 1.26
CA GLN A 48 -2.36 -14.16 0.16
C GLN A 48 -3.19 -15.36 0.61
N SER A 49 -4.45 -15.38 0.15
CA SER A 49 -5.32 -16.56 0.25
C SER A 49 -5.80 -16.92 -1.15
N ALA A 50 -6.71 -17.89 -1.26
CA ALA A 50 -7.26 -18.29 -2.57
C ALA A 50 -8.04 -17.15 -3.24
N GLU A 51 -8.63 -16.26 -2.47
CA GLU A 51 -9.53 -15.21 -2.99
C GLU A 51 -8.99 -13.78 -2.86
N HIS A 52 -8.06 -13.55 -1.93
CA HIS A 52 -7.58 -12.19 -1.61
C HIS A 52 -6.09 -12.16 -1.38
N GLU A 53 -5.51 -10.98 -1.59
CA GLU A 53 -4.11 -10.74 -1.26
C GLU A 53 -3.95 -9.33 -0.69
N VAL A 54 -2.88 -9.13 0.08
CA VAL A 54 -2.49 -7.82 0.61
C VAL A 54 -1.03 -7.61 0.28
N ASP A 55 -0.69 -6.46 -0.26
CA ASP A 55 0.65 -6.18 -0.78
C ASP A 55 1.74 -6.19 0.28
N PHE A 56 1.47 -5.65 1.47
CA PHE A 56 2.47 -5.58 2.53
C PHE A 56 1.88 -5.92 3.88
N VAL A 57 2.63 -6.68 4.67
CA VAL A 57 2.34 -6.92 6.07
C VAL A 57 3.42 -6.21 6.87
N LEU A 58 3.05 -5.15 7.60
CA LEU A 58 4.00 -4.31 8.30
C LEU A 58 4.37 -4.86 9.68
N ASP A 59 3.38 -5.39 10.37
CA ASP A 59 3.54 -6.09 11.64
C ASP A 59 2.34 -7.02 11.85
N ARG A 60 2.14 -7.55 13.05
CA ARG A 60 1.05 -8.49 13.32
C ARG A 60 -0.33 -7.95 13.00
N ASP A 61 -0.52 -6.65 13.20
CA ASP A 61 -1.85 -6.04 13.19
C ASP A 61 -2.03 -4.97 12.12
N THR A 62 -1.00 -4.71 11.33
CA THR A 62 -1.03 -3.64 10.33
C THR A 62 -0.68 -4.16 8.95
N TYR A 63 -1.63 -3.99 8.02
CA TYR A 63 -1.49 -4.42 6.64
C TYR A 63 -1.61 -3.20 5.73
N LEU A 64 -1.00 -3.25 4.56
CA LEU A 64 -1.04 -2.17 3.60
C LEU A 64 -1.28 -2.70 2.20
N GLU A 65 -2.24 -2.09 1.52
CA GLU A 65 -2.59 -2.41 0.15
C GLU A 65 -2.39 -1.17 -0.73
N VAL A 66 -1.83 -1.37 -1.92
CA VAL A 66 -1.62 -0.29 -2.89
C VAL A 66 -2.63 -0.43 -4.02
N LYS A 67 -3.34 0.65 -4.31
CA LYS A 67 -4.32 0.68 -5.41
C LYS A 67 -3.96 1.78 -6.39
N SER A 68 -3.82 1.43 -7.65
CA SER A 68 -3.55 2.40 -8.72
C SER A 68 -4.82 3.09 -9.23
N GLY A 69 -5.98 2.56 -8.91
CA GLY A 69 -7.27 3.13 -9.28
C GLY A 69 -8.12 3.50 -8.07
N PRO A 70 -9.36 3.93 -8.31
CA PRO A 70 -10.28 4.25 -7.21
C PRO A 70 -10.55 3.03 -6.33
N ALA A 71 -10.71 3.27 -5.03
CA ALA A 71 -11.00 2.24 -4.06
C ALA A 71 -12.04 2.73 -3.05
N THR A 72 -12.79 1.80 -2.48
CA THR A 72 -13.77 2.11 -1.44
C THR A 72 -13.60 1.15 -0.27
N ALA A 73 -14.08 1.55 0.90
CA ALA A 73 -14.03 0.69 2.07
C ALA A 73 -14.78 -0.63 1.85
N LEU A 74 -15.83 -0.62 1.03
CA LEU A 74 -16.63 -1.80 0.77
C LEU A 74 -15.85 -2.91 0.07
N GLU A 75 -14.91 -2.57 -0.82
CA GLU A 75 -14.06 -3.55 -1.49
C GLU A 75 -13.26 -4.38 -0.51
N PHE A 76 -12.98 -3.84 0.67
CA PHE A 76 -12.14 -4.46 1.67
C PHE A 76 -12.93 -4.93 2.90
N ALA A 77 -14.25 -5.04 2.79
CA ALA A 77 -15.09 -5.51 3.89
C ALA A 77 -14.68 -6.91 4.38
N TRP A 78 -14.14 -7.74 3.48
CA TRP A 78 -13.64 -9.06 3.81
C TRP A 78 -12.49 -9.02 4.82
N PHE A 79 -11.73 -7.92 4.84
CA PHE A 79 -10.53 -7.82 5.68
C PHE A 79 -10.89 -7.91 7.19
N ALA A 80 -11.87 -7.16 7.62
CA ALA A 80 -12.29 -7.18 9.02
C ALA A 80 -12.80 -8.55 9.47
N ARG A 81 -13.41 -9.30 8.55
CA ARG A 81 -13.86 -10.66 8.84
C ARG A 81 -12.71 -11.65 8.94
N THR A 82 -11.69 -11.45 8.14
CA THR A 82 -10.50 -12.34 8.11
C THR A 82 -9.54 -12.00 9.25
N PHE A 83 -9.37 -10.72 9.56
CA PHE A 83 -8.43 -10.24 10.56
C PHE A 83 -9.13 -9.28 11.54
N PRO A 84 -9.93 -9.79 12.50
CA PRO A 84 -10.76 -8.95 13.37
C PRO A 84 -10.00 -7.94 14.23
N ARG A 85 -8.70 -8.17 14.48
CA ARG A 85 -7.89 -7.30 15.32
C ARG A 85 -6.91 -6.43 14.56
N ALA A 86 -6.89 -6.56 13.24
CA ALA A 86 -5.90 -5.87 12.40
C ALA A 86 -6.50 -4.63 11.76
N LYS A 87 -5.62 -3.81 11.21
CA LYS A 87 -5.96 -2.62 10.45
C LYS A 87 -5.36 -2.71 9.06
N LEU A 88 -6.10 -2.26 8.06
CA LEU A 88 -5.65 -2.18 6.70
C LEU A 88 -5.57 -0.72 6.26
N LEU A 89 -4.41 -0.32 5.78
CA LEU A 89 -4.20 0.97 5.15
C LEU A 89 -4.21 0.78 3.64
N VAL A 90 -5.13 1.45 2.96
CA VAL A 90 -5.21 1.40 1.49
C VAL A 90 -4.63 2.70 0.95
N VAL A 91 -3.50 2.61 0.29
CA VAL A 91 -2.81 3.76 -0.29
C VAL A 91 -3.12 3.84 -1.78
N GLY A 92 -3.74 4.91 -2.20
CA GLY A 92 -4.18 5.05 -3.58
C GLY A 92 -4.71 6.43 -3.91
N GLN A 93 -5.89 6.49 -4.50
CA GLN A 93 -6.48 7.72 -5.00
C GLN A 93 -7.66 8.23 -4.19
N ASN A 94 -8.05 7.52 -3.14
CA ASN A 94 -9.23 7.86 -2.35
C ASN A 94 -8.90 7.96 -0.86
N ARG A 95 -9.58 8.89 -0.21
CA ARG A 95 -9.60 8.98 1.24
C ARG A 95 -10.91 8.38 1.74
N PHE A 96 -10.82 7.51 2.69
CA PHE A 96 -12.00 7.00 3.40
C PHE A 96 -11.57 6.51 4.77
N ASP A 97 -12.52 6.44 5.68
CA ASP A 97 -12.25 6.04 7.04
C ASP A 97 -13.35 5.10 7.52
N ALA A 98 -13.00 3.86 7.72
CA ALA A 98 -13.89 2.82 8.23
C ALA A 98 -13.20 2.14 9.42
N PRO A 99 -13.93 1.39 10.27
CA PRO A 99 -13.35 0.88 11.52
C PRO A 99 -12.06 0.09 11.40
N SER A 100 -11.88 -0.67 10.32
CA SER A 100 -10.68 -1.50 10.16
C SER A 100 -9.90 -1.17 8.90
N VAL A 101 -10.42 -0.28 8.06
CA VAL A 101 -9.83 0.02 6.74
C VAL A 101 -9.82 1.52 6.53
N THR A 102 -8.63 2.07 6.34
CA THR A 102 -8.44 3.50 6.11
C THR A 102 -7.82 3.72 4.73
N GLY A 103 -8.42 4.59 3.94
CA GLY A 103 -7.89 4.97 2.63
C GLY A 103 -7.13 6.28 2.71
N ARG A 104 -5.97 6.32 2.07
CA ARG A 104 -5.12 7.51 2.00
C ARG A 104 -4.66 7.76 0.58
N MET A 105 -4.53 9.04 0.23
CA MET A 105 -3.94 9.41 -1.04
C MET A 105 -2.46 9.04 -1.05
N MET A 106 -1.98 8.54 -2.18
CA MET A 106 -0.57 8.17 -2.34
C MET A 106 0.37 9.32 -1.99
N GLU A 107 0.08 10.49 -2.49
CA GLU A 107 0.90 11.68 -2.24
C GLU A 107 0.96 12.04 -0.76
N ASP A 108 -0.16 11.94 -0.04
CA ASP A 108 -0.19 12.19 1.40
C ASP A 108 0.68 11.17 2.14
N PHE A 109 0.58 9.91 1.74
CA PHE A 109 1.38 8.84 2.34
C PHE A 109 2.88 9.07 2.13
N LEU A 110 3.27 9.40 0.90
CA LEU A 110 4.69 9.60 0.56
C LEU A 110 5.30 10.84 1.22
N LEU A 111 4.49 11.84 1.52
CA LEU A 111 4.94 13.08 2.15
C LEU A 111 4.88 13.05 3.68
N GLU A 112 4.37 11.99 4.26
CA GLU A 112 4.29 11.85 5.71
C GLU A 112 5.66 11.83 6.36
N VAL A 113 5.79 12.57 7.46
CA VAL A 113 7.04 12.51 8.26
C VAL A 113 6.92 11.31 9.19
N PRO A 114 7.95 10.44 9.22
CA PRO A 114 7.94 9.26 10.10
C PRO A 114 7.89 9.61 11.58
#